data_80e3cb7ef8cb10b35dc09b8298124516
#
_entry.id   80e3cb7ef8cb10b35dc09b8298124516
#
_cell.length_a   1.000
_cell.length_b   1.000
_cell.length_c   1.000
_cell.angle_alpha   90.00
_cell.angle_beta   90.00
_cell.angle_gamma   90.00
#
_symmetry.space_group_name_H-M   'P 1'
#
loop_
_entity.id
_entity.type
_entity.pdbx_description
1 polymer ?
#
loop_
_entity_poly.entity_id
_entity_poly.type
_entity_poly.pdbx_seq_one_letter_code
_entity_poly.pdbx_strand_id
1 'polypeptide(L)'
;MLFNQAHIEEKKLLAKVAAQFVNDGESIILDSGSTTTELARCLLSRNNLVVLTNALNIAYILGENPGISLFLSGGEFKAPTLSMTGELAAGMFKGFHAEKLFLATAGITLDNLMLTYPSFSDLAVKKAMIKSSAKVYLLADSSKIGNPSLANLGSISMINTLITDSKIAPEVVSKIEALGVEVIIAE
;
A
#
# COMPACT_ATOMS: atom_id res chain seq x y z
N MET A 1 1.71 -20.67 7.15
CA MET A 1 2.34 -19.59 6.38
C MET A 1 1.41 -18.38 6.41
N LEU A 2 1.80 -17.30 7.07
CA LEU A 2 0.95 -16.13 7.31
C LEU A 2 0.81 -15.18 6.10
N PHE A 3 1.56 -15.37 5.02
CA PHE A 3 1.51 -14.56 3.81
C PHE A 3 1.44 -15.41 2.56
N ASN A 4 0.61 -14.99 1.62
CA ASN A 4 0.56 -15.56 0.28
C ASN A 4 1.90 -15.28 -0.43
N GLN A 5 2.73 -16.31 -0.62
CA GLN A 5 4.01 -16.21 -1.34
C GLN A 5 3.84 -16.19 -2.87
N ALA A 6 2.61 -16.22 -3.37
CA ALA A 6 2.36 -16.06 -4.79
C ALA A 6 2.93 -14.72 -5.27
N HIS A 7 3.57 -14.73 -6.42
CA HIS A 7 4.17 -13.56 -7.06
C HIS A 7 5.20 -12.82 -6.18
N ILE A 8 5.99 -13.57 -5.39
CA ILE A 8 6.94 -12.95 -4.44
C ILE A 8 8.05 -12.16 -5.16
N GLU A 9 8.50 -12.62 -6.31
CA GLU A 9 9.55 -11.92 -7.06
C GLU A 9 9.02 -10.59 -7.64
N GLU A 10 7.80 -10.60 -8.19
CA GLU A 10 7.13 -9.36 -8.62
C GLU A 10 6.98 -8.38 -7.45
N LYS A 11 6.53 -8.84 -6.28
CA LYS A 11 6.37 -7.99 -5.09
C LYS A 11 7.69 -7.39 -4.62
N LYS A 12 8.78 -8.15 -4.62
CA LYS A 12 10.12 -7.65 -4.29
C LYS A 12 10.59 -6.61 -5.30
N LEU A 13 10.29 -6.83 -6.58
CA LEU A 13 10.64 -5.90 -7.64
C LEU A 13 9.89 -4.57 -7.46
N LEU A 14 8.57 -4.63 -7.30
CA LEU A 14 7.75 -3.45 -7.00
C LEU A 14 8.25 -2.70 -5.76
N ALA A 15 8.59 -3.43 -4.70
CA ALA A 15 9.10 -2.86 -3.46
C ALA A 15 10.43 -2.11 -3.65
N LYS A 16 11.36 -2.67 -4.44
CA LYS A 16 12.64 -2.02 -4.77
C LYS A 16 12.42 -0.71 -5.53
N VAL A 17 11.52 -0.71 -6.50
CA VAL A 17 11.15 0.51 -7.24
C VAL A 17 10.47 1.52 -6.31
N ALA A 18 9.51 1.09 -5.50
CA ALA A 18 8.84 1.96 -4.53
C ALA A 18 9.80 2.59 -3.51
N ALA A 19 10.82 1.87 -3.06
CA ALA A 19 11.83 2.37 -2.13
C ALA A 19 12.65 3.54 -2.68
N GLN A 20 12.75 3.70 -4.00
CA GLN A 20 13.43 4.83 -4.63
C GLN A 20 12.68 6.16 -4.43
N PHE A 21 11.39 6.08 -4.14
CA PHE A 21 10.53 7.24 -3.86
C PHE A 21 10.49 7.61 -2.37
N VAL A 22 11.27 6.96 -1.52
CA VAL A 22 11.36 7.28 -0.09
C VAL A 22 12.72 7.91 0.19
N ASN A 23 12.72 9.12 0.76
CA ASN A 23 13.94 9.81 1.17
C ASN A 23 14.05 9.84 2.70
N ASP A 24 15.26 9.92 3.22
CA ASP A 24 15.48 10.14 4.64
C ASP A 24 14.84 11.47 5.09
N GLY A 25 14.28 11.49 6.26
CA GLY A 25 13.59 12.66 6.83
C GLY A 25 12.11 12.78 6.47
N GLU A 26 11.57 11.90 5.63
CA GLU A 26 10.16 11.95 5.23
C GLU A 26 9.22 11.28 6.24
N SER A 27 7.95 11.66 6.15
CA SER A 27 6.83 10.99 6.81
C SER A 27 6.05 10.15 5.79
N ILE A 28 5.90 8.85 6.06
CA ILE A 28 5.23 7.93 5.15
C ILE A 28 4.20 7.06 5.86
N ILE A 29 3.18 6.64 5.12
CA ILE A 29 2.23 5.60 5.55
C ILE A 29 2.54 4.34 4.75
N LEU A 30 2.70 3.22 5.43
CA LEU A 30 2.78 1.89 4.83
C LEU A 30 1.50 1.12 5.17
N ASP A 31 0.73 0.81 4.15
CA ASP A 31 -0.47 -0.02 4.28
C ASP A 31 -0.13 -1.49 4.53
N SER A 32 -1.08 -2.26 5.05
CA SER A 32 -0.94 -3.71 5.23
C SER A 32 -1.04 -4.44 3.88
N GLY A 33 -0.04 -5.27 3.60
CA GLY A 33 0.00 -6.08 2.39
C GLY A 33 1.35 -6.79 2.24
N SER A 34 1.40 -7.83 1.40
CA SER A 34 2.66 -8.54 1.16
C SER A 34 3.69 -7.69 0.39
N THR A 35 3.24 -6.86 -0.57
CA THR A 35 4.12 -5.97 -1.32
C THR A 35 4.68 -4.84 -0.44
N THR A 36 3.83 -4.24 0.39
CA THR A 36 4.25 -3.19 1.35
C THR A 36 5.13 -3.76 2.47
N THR A 37 4.98 -5.03 2.81
CA THR A 37 5.91 -5.74 3.70
C THR A 37 7.31 -5.86 3.08
N GLU A 38 7.40 -6.18 1.79
CA GLU A 38 8.69 -6.19 1.09
C GLU A 38 9.28 -4.78 0.98
N LEU A 39 8.44 -3.75 0.79
CA LEU A 39 8.90 -2.36 0.85
C LEU A 39 9.50 -2.02 2.23
N ALA A 40 8.85 -2.41 3.32
CA ALA A 40 9.39 -2.21 4.66
C ALA A 40 10.79 -2.82 4.83
N ARG A 41 11.04 -4.01 4.27
CA ARG A 41 12.38 -4.62 4.27
C ARG A 41 13.41 -3.78 3.50
N CYS A 42 13.02 -3.18 2.38
CA CYS A 42 13.89 -2.28 1.61
C CYS A 42 14.22 -0.99 2.34
N LEU A 43 13.41 -0.59 3.32
CA LEU A 43 13.58 0.65 4.09
C LEU A 43 14.38 0.49 5.38
N LEU A 44 14.82 -0.73 5.73
CA LEU A 44 15.56 -1.01 6.98
C LEU A 44 16.85 -0.19 7.14
N SER A 45 17.47 0.25 6.05
CA SER A 45 18.69 1.05 6.07
C SER A 45 18.43 2.57 6.06
N ARG A 46 17.16 3.00 5.99
CA ARG A 46 16.80 4.42 5.99
C ARG A 46 16.92 5.02 7.39
N ASN A 47 17.16 6.32 7.44
CA ASN A 47 17.31 7.06 8.69
C ASN A 47 16.35 8.24 8.74
N ASN A 48 16.00 8.62 9.98
CA ASN A 48 15.17 9.78 10.25
C ASN A 48 13.78 9.73 9.54
N LEU A 49 13.23 8.52 9.32
CA LEU A 49 11.89 8.36 8.81
C LEU A 49 10.83 8.41 9.91
N VAL A 50 9.67 8.96 9.59
CA VAL A 50 8.45 8.77 10.37
C VAL A 50 7.55 7.81 9.60
N VAL A 51 7.25 6.65 10.17
CA VAL A 51 6.43 5.62 9.50
C VAL A 51 5.16 5.38 10.31
N LEU A 52 4.01 5.50 9.65
CA LEU A 52 2.71 5.12 10.19
C LEU A 52 2.24 3.86 9.48
N THR A 53 1.74 2.89 10.22
CA THR A 53 1.21 1.65 9.64
C THR A 53 0.06 1.07 10.47
N ASN A 54 -0.78 0.27 9.83
CA ASN A 54 -1.76 -0.60 10.50
C ASN A 54 -1.32 -2.06 10.52
N ALA A 55 -0.09 -2.37 10.07
CA ALA A 55 0.41 -3.73 9.89
C ALA A 55 1.42 -4.11 10.98
N LEU A 56 1.09 -5.12 11.78
CA LEU A 56 1.94 -5.59 12.87
C LEU A 56 3.30 -6.10 12.38
N ASN A 57 3.33 -6.81 11.26
CA ASN A 57 4.57 -7.34 10.68
C ASN A 57 5.48 -6.23 10.12
N ILE A 58 4.91 -5.17 9.55
CA ILE A 58 5.68 -3.98 9.11
C ILE A 58 6.27 -3.29 10.32
N ALA A 59 5.47 -3.10 11.38
CA ALA A 59 5.94 -2.51 12.63
C ALA A 59 7.06 -3.34 13.27
N TYR A 60 6.95 -4.66 13.26
CA TYR A 60 7.98 -5.55 13.76
C TYR A 60 9.30 -5.42 12.97
N ILE A 61 9.21 -5.43 11.62
CA ILE A 61 10.38 -5.28 10.74
C ILE A 61 11.08 -3.95 10.98
N LEU A 62 10.35 -2.85 10.91
CA LEU A 62 10.94 -1.50 11.01
C LEU A 62 11.34 -1.11 12.43
N GLY A 63 10.73 -1.73 13.44
CA GLY A 63 11.06 -1.52 14.85
C GLY A 63 12.48 -1.94 15.23
N GLU A 64 13.18 -2.71 14.38
CA GLU A 64 14.58 -3.06 14.56
C GLU A 64 15.54 -1.88 14.29
N ASN A 65 15.07 -0.83 13.59
CA ASN A 65 15.88 0.34 13.27
C ASN A 65 15.51 1.54 14.19
N PRO A 66 16.39 1.92 15.13
CA PRO A 66 16.14 3.05 16.03
C PRO A 66 16.10 4.41 15.33
N GLY A 67 16.55 4.51 14.08
CA GLY A 67 16.46 5.71 13.24
C GLY A 67 15.08 5.94 12.63
N ILE A 68 14.09 5.04 12.87
CA ILE A 68 12.73 5.14 12.37
C ILE A 68 11.76 5.41 13.52
N SER A 69 11.06 6.54 13.48
CA SER A 69 9.95 6.84 14.39
C SER A 69 8.71 6.11 13.89
N LEU A 70 8.25 5.10 14.63
CA LEU A 70 7.20 4.19 14.18
C LEU A 70 5.90 4.39 14.95
N PHE A 71 4.78 4.54 14.23
CA PHE A 71 3.42 4.60 14.75
C PHE A 71 2.60 3.42 14.22
N LEU A 72 2.19 2.54 15.11
CA LEU A 72 1.30 1.42 14.80
C LEU A 72 -0.12 1.74 15.27
N SER A 73 -1.11 1.61 14.38
CA SER A 73 -2.50 1.82 14.78
C SER A 73 -2.98 0.73 15.76
N GLY A 74 -3.87 1.11 16.63
CA GLY A 74 -4.73 0.15 17.32
C GLY A 74 -5.84 -0.37 16.42
N GLY A 75 -6.85 -1.05 17.01
CA GLY A 75 -8.04 -1.52 16.32
C GLY A 75 -8.24 -3.02 16.41
N GLU A 76 -9.17 -3.54 15.61
CA GLU A 76 -9.43 -4.97 15.52
C GLU A 76 -8.32 -5.67 14.73
N PHE A 77 -7.71 -6.69 15.32
CA PHE A 77 -6.63 -7.43 14.68
C PHE A 77 -7.16 -8.51 13.73
N LYS A 78 -6.72 -8.47 12.48
CA LYS A 78 -6.95 -9.52 11.47
C LYS A 78 -5.73 -10.41 11.30
N ALA A 79 -5.81 -11.64 11.81
CA ALA A 79 -4.72 -12.61 11.77
C ALA A 79 -4.19 -12.91 10.35
N PRO A 80 -5.02 -13.14 9.32
CA PRO A 80 -4.50 -13.50 7.99
C PRO A 80 -3.64 -12.40 7.34
N THR A 81 -3.96 -11.12 7.61
CA THR A 81 -3.25 -9.97 7.05
C THR A 81 -2.29 -9.31 8.03
N LEU A 82 -2.28 -9.77 9.29
CA LEU A 82 -1.54 -9.16 10.40
C LEU A 82 -1.79 -7.66 10.53
N SER A 83 -3.02 -7.23 10.28
CA SER A 83 -3.39 -5.82 10.22
C SER A 83 -4.45 -5.44 11.25
N MET A 84 -4.41 -4.18 11.66
CA MET A 84 -5.46 -3.54 12.44
C MET A 84 -6.50 -2.94 11.51
N THR A 85 -7.79 -3.11 11.82
CA THR A 85 -8.92 -2.66 10.99
C THR A 85 -9.98 -1.94 11.82
N GLY A 86 -10.97 -1.38 11.12
CA GLY A 86 -12.09 -0.67 11.72
C GLY A 86 -11.82 0.80 12.04
N GLU A 87 -12.81 1.46 12.65
CA GLU A 87 -12.77 2.90 12.92
C GLU A 87 -11.68 3.31 13.93
N LEU A 88 -11.34 2.44 14.90
CA LEU A 88 -10.24 2.71 15.83
C LEU A 88 -8.89 2.76 15.10
N ALA A 89 -8.65 1.85 14.18
CA ALA A 89 -7.44 1.88 13.36
C ALA A 89 -7.41 3.10 12.45
N ALA A 90 -8.53 3.41 11.79
CA ALA A 90 -8.67 4.59 10.93
C ALA A 90 -8.46 5.90 11.70
N GLY A 91 -8.89 5.93 12.97
CA GLY A 91 -8.81 7.11 13.85
C GLY A 91 -7.38 7.62 14.03
N MET A 92 -6.39 6.74 14.12
CA MET A 92 -5.00 7.15 14.26
C MET A 92 -4.56 8.04 13.09
N PHE A 93 -4.84 7.63 11.87
CA PHE A 93 -4.37 8.34 10.66
C PHE A 93 -4.95 9.75 10.54
N LYS A 94 -6.16 10.00 11.08
CA LYS A 94 -6.82 11.33 11.05
C LYS A 94 -6.02 12.42 11.75
N GLY A 95 -5.12 12.05 12.67
CA GLY A 95 -4.27 12.99 13.41
C GLY A 95 -2.96 13.35 12.71
N PHE A 96 -2.69 12.79 11.52
CA PHE A 96 -1.43 12.95 10.81
C PHE A 96 -1.64 13.51 9.40
N HIS A 97 -0.57 14.05 8.86
CA HIS A 97 -0.46 14.42 7.45
C HIS A 97 0.89 13.92 6.93
N ALA A 98 0.90 12.79 6.25
CA ALA A 98 2.09 12.17 5.70
C ALA A 98 2.37 12.67 4.29
N GLU A 99 3.64 12.69 3.91
CA GLU A 99 4.05 13.08 2.55
C GLU A 99 3.66 12.02 1.53
N LYS A 100 3.75 10.74 1.90
CA LYS A 100 3.47 9.63 0.97
C LYS A 100 2.72 8.49 1.66
N LEU A 101 1.83 7.87 0.90
CA LEU A 101 1.20 6.60 1.24
C LEU A 101 1.63 5.56 0.20
N PHE A 102 2.09 4.42 0.66
CA PHE A 102 2.23 3.20 -0.15
C PHE A 102 1.08 2.27 0.17
N LEU A 103 0.12 2.24 -0.74
CA LEU A 103 -1.14 1.52 -0.61
C LEU A 103 -1.04 0.15 -1.28
N ALA A 104 -1.60 -0.89 -0.65
CA ALA A 104 -1.82 -2.19 -1.26
C ALA A 104 -3.29 -2.35 -1.65
N THR A 105 -3.58 -3.25 -2.58
CA THR A 105 -4.95 -3.65 -2.92
C THR A 105 -5.06 -5.17 -3.02
N ALA A 106 -6.25 -5.69 -2.78
CA ALA A 106 -6.53 -7.11 -2.99
C ALA A 106 -6.85 -7.39 -4.46
N GLY A 107 -7.46 -6.43 -5.16
CA GLY A 107 -7.77 -6.54 -6.57
C GLY A 107 -8.24 -5.23 -7.19
N ILE A 108 -8.27 -5.19 -8.51
CA ILE A 108 -8.71 -4.05 -9.32
C ILE A 108 -9.69 -4.58 -10.36
N THR A 109 -10.89 -4.00 -10.46
CA THR A 109 -11.84 -4.38 -11.52
C THR A 109 -11.33 -3.99 -12.90
N LEU A 110 -11.60 -4.79 -13.92
CA LEU A 110 -11.10 -4.53 -15.27
C LEU A 110 -11.90 -3.44 -16.00
N ASP A 111 -13.20 -3.38 -15.76
CA ASP A 111 -14.11 -2.51 -16.53
C ASP A 111 -13.97 -1.04 -16.13
N ASN A 112 -14.04 -0.75 -14.84
CA ASN A 112 -14.08 0.60 -14.29
C ASN A 112 -12.94 0.92 -13.33
N LEU A 113 -11.94 0.04 -13.24
CA LEU A 113 -10.70 0.20 -12.47
C LEU A 113 -10.93 0.62 -11.01
N MET A 114 -11.87 -0.08 -10.34
CA MET A 114 -12.15 0.12 -8.93
C MET A 114 -11.17 -0.67 -8.07
N LEU A 115 -10.61 -0.03 -7.05
CA LEU A 115 -9.79 -0.69 -6.02
C LEU A 115 -10.69 -1.48 -5.08
N THR A 116 -10.34 -2.74 -4.82
CA THR A 116 -11.19 -3.64 -4.05
C THR A 116 -10.45 -4.34 -2.91
N TYR A 117 -11.19 -4.67 -1.85
CA TYR A 117 -10.68 -5.25 -0.61
C TYR A 117 -11.56 -6.39 -0.12
N PRO A 118 -11.05 -7.31 0.75
CA PRO A 118 -11.81 -8.46 1.20
C PRO A 118 -12.99 -8.12 2.11
N SER A 119 -12.95 -6.98 2.82
CA SER A 119 -14.01 -6.62 3.75
C SER A 119 -14.23 -5.10 3.86
N PHE A 120 -15.41 -4.72 4.30
CA PHE A 120 -15.76 -3.32 4.56
C PHE A 120 -14.97 -2.69 5.71
N SER A 121 -14.53 -3.48 6.68
CA SER A 121 -13.70 -2.98 7.79
C SER A 121 -12.31 -2.49 7.33
N ASP A 122 -11.82 -2.99 6.18
CA ASP A 122 -10.58 -2.51 5.58
C ASP A 122 -10.77 -1.10 5.00
N LEU A 123 -11.95 -0.80 4.45
CA LEU A 123 -12.20 0.46 3.73
C LEU A 123 -12.04 1.71 4.60
N ALA A 124 -12.46 1.64 5.88
CA ALA A 124 -12.33 2.78 6.80
C ALA A 124 -10.87 3.21 6.95
N VAL A 125 -9.98 2.24 7.13
CA VAL A 125 -8.54 2.48 7.27
C VAL A 125 -7.95 3.03 5.99
N LYS A 126 -8.25 2.41 4.82
CA LYS A 126 -7.72 2.86 3.51
C LYS A 126 -8.15 4.30 3.19
N LYS A 127 -9.43 4.63 3.42
CA LYS A 127 -9.94 6.01 3.23
C LYS A 127 -9.22 7.01 4.15
N ALA A 128 -8.98 6.64 5.41
CA ALA A 128 -8.26 7.49 6.34
C ALA A 128 -6.81 7.71 5.91
N MET A 129 -6.09 6.65 5.49
CA MET A 129 -4.73 6.73 4.98
C MET A 129 -4.63 7.65 3.76
N ILE A 130 -5.51 7.46 2.76
CA ILE A 130 -5.53 8.29 1.55
C ILE A 130 -5.77 9.76 1.91
N LYS A 131 -6.75 10.05 2.78
CA LYS A 131 -7.06 11.41 3.20
C LYS A 131 -5.92 12.08 3.98
N SER A 132 -5.10 11.28 4.66
CA SER A 132 -3.98 11.76 5.49
C SER A 132 -2.63 11.79 4.75
N SER A 133 -2.64 11.71 3.43
CA SER A 133 -1.43 11.65 2.61
C SER A 133 -1.45 12.67 1.48
N ALA A 134 -0.29 13.29 1.22
CA ALA A 134 -0.14 14.24 0.11
C ALA A 134 -0.03 13.53 -1.24
N LYS A 135 0.67 12.38 -1.30
CA LYS A 135 0.82 11.58 -2.52
C LYS A 135 0.59 10.10 -2.23
N VAL A 136 -0.16 9.43 -3.09
CA VAL A 136 -0.54 8.02 -2.95
C VAL A 136 0.08 7.18 -4.06
N TYR A 137 0.92 6.22 -3.69
CA TYR A 137 1.48 5.18 -4.55
C TYR A 137 0.73 3.87 -4.30
N LEU A 138 0.12 3.31 -5.34
CA LEU A 138 -0.46 1.97 -5.28
C LEU A 138 0.58 0.94 -5.73
N LEU A 139 0.83 -0.07 -4.92
CA LEU A 139 1.70 -1.20 -5.25
C LEU A 139 0.83 -2.41 -5.57
N ALA A 140 0.71 -2.75 -6.85
CA ALA A 140 -0.13 -3.86 -7.30
C ALA A 140 0.54 -4.57 -8.48
N ASP A 141 0.84 -5.87 -8.31
CA ASP A 141 1.27 -6.69 -9.42
C ASP A 141 0.12 -6.91 -10.41
N SER A 142 0.45 -7.23 -11.66
CA SER A 142 -0.52 -7.38 -12.76
C SER A 142 -1.61 -8.42 -12.48
N SER A 143 -1.34 -9.41 -11.62
CA SER A 143 -2.33 -10.43 -11.24
C SER A 143 -3.52 -9.86 -10.45
N LYS A 144 -3.42 -8.64 -9.94
CA LYS A 144 -4.52 -7.96 -9.23
C LYS A 144 -5.57 -7.38 -10.17
N ILE A 145 -5.19 -7.12 -11.41
CA ILE A 145 -6.07 -6.53 -12.42
C ILE A 145 -7.00 -7.59 -12.99
N GLY A 146 -8.30 -7.31 -13.00
CA GLY A 146 -9.33 -8.28 -13.41
C GLY A 146 -9.72 -9.29 -12.33
N ASN A 147 -9.13 -9.22 -11.13
CA ASN A 147 -9.42 -10.12 -10.01
C ASN A 147 -9.96 -9.34 -8.81
N PRO A 148 -11.20 -8.82 -8.89
CA PRO A 148 -11.78 -8.01 -7.82
C PRO A 148 -12.06 -8.81 -6.55
N SER A 149 -12.08 -8.12 -5.43
CA SER A 149 -12.51 -8.60 -4.13
C SER A 149 -13.89 -8.02 -3.76
N LEU A 150 -14.40 -8.33 -2.57
CA LEU A 150 -15.80 -8.08 -2.18
C LEU A 150 -16.16 -6.59 -2.10
N ALA A 151 -15.32 -5.77 -1.47
CA ALA A 151 -15.66 -4.40 -1.09
C ALA A 151 -14.94 -3.36 -1.97
N ASN A 152 -15.68 -2.46 -2.60
CA ASN A 152 -15.13 -1.38 -3.42
C ASN A 152 -14.69 -0.20 -2.55
N LEU A 153 -13.44 0.23 -2.69
CA LEU A 153 -12.92 1.45 -2.07
C LEU A 153 -13.30 2.70 -2.88
N GLY A 154 -13.07 2.65 -4.18
CA GLY A 154 -13.27 3.75 -5.12
C GLY A 154 -12.47 3.55 -6.39
N SER A 155 -12.58 4.48 -7.33
CA SER A 155 -11.83 4.47 -8.59
C SER A 155 -10.33 4.58 -8.36
N ILE A 156 -9.54 3.97 -9.24
CA ILE A 156 -8.08 4.12 -9.26
C ILE A 156 -7.64 5.59 -9.41
N SER A 157 -8.47 6.46 -9.92
CA SER A 157 -8.20 7.91 -10.02
C SER A 157 -7.97 8.62 -8.67
N MET A 158 -8.25 7.96 -7.55
CA MET A 158 -7.95 8.48 -6.22
C MET A 158 -6.47 8.35 -5.81
N ILE A 159 -5.65 7.65 -6.59
CA ILE A 159 -4.21 7.54 -6.38
C ILE A 159 -3.44 8.41 -7.38
N ASN A 160 -2.17 8.68 -7.09
CA ASN A 160 -1.29 9.47 -7.99
C ASN A 160 -0.48 8.58 -8.93
N THR A 161 0.04 7.46 -8.42
CA THR A 161 0.97 6.61 -9.16
C THR A 161 0.67 5.13 -8.89
N LEU A 162 0.57 4.33 -9.93
CA LEU A 162 0.58 2.86 -9.86
C LEU A 162 1.99 2.36 -10.13
N ILE A 163 2.54 1.53 -9.25
CA ILE A 163 3.76 0.76 -9.50
C ILE A 163 3.34 -0.70 -9.72
N THR A 164 3.65 -1.24 -10.90
CA THR A 164 3.24 -2.58 -11.32
C THR A 164 4.35 -3.28 -12.09
N ASP A 165 4.18 -4.55 -12.44
CA ASP A 165 5.15 -5.32 -13.23
C ASP A 165 4.86 -5.27 -14.74
N SER A 166 5.84 -5.73 -15.54
CA SER A 166 5.81 -5.69 -17.02
C SER A 166 4.75 -6.60 -17.68
N LYS A 167 4.02 -7.42 -16.90
CA LYS A 167 2.95 -8.28 -17.42
C LYS A 167 1.61 -7.58 -17.54
N ILE A 168 1.50 -6.32 -17.11
CA ILE A 168 0.29 -5.52 -17.30
C ILE A 168 0.02 -5.29 -18.80
N ALA A 169 -1.23 -5.45 -19.24
CA ALA A 169 -1.60 -5.23 -20.63
C ALA A 169 -1.51 -3.74 -21.01
N PRO A 170 -0.91 -3.38 -22.18
CA PRO A 170 -0.76 -1.99 -22.61
C PRO A 170 -2.07 -1.19 -22.65
N GLU A 171 -3.17 -1.86 -22.98
CA GLU A 171 -4.51 -1.23 -23.01
C GLU A 171 -4.98 -0.82 -21.62
N VAL A 172 -4.59 -1.59 -20.58
CA VAL A 172 -4.90 -1.27 -19.19
C VAL A 172 -4.06 -0.09 -18.72
N VAL A 173 -2.77 -0.05 -19.08
CA VAL A 173 -1.90 1.11 -18.81
C VAL A 173 -2.52 2.38 -19.38
N SER A 174 -2.88 2.37 -20.67
CA SER A 174 -3.49 3.53 -21.34
C SER A 174 -4.79 3.99 -20.68
N LYS A 175 -5.63 3.04 -20.21
CA LYS A 175 -6.86 3.37 -19.46
C LYS A 175 -6.56 4.03 -18.12
N ILE A 176 -5.54 3.56 -17.40
CA ILE A 176 -5.13 4.10 -16.09
C ILE A 176 -4.57 5.52 -16.27
N GLU A 177 -3.69 5.72 -17.25
CA GLU A 177 -3.10 7.03 -17.56
C GLU A 177 -4.15 8.05 -18.02
N ALA A 178 -5.17 7.61 -18.78
CA ALA A 178 -6.30 8.46 -19.17
C ALA A 178 -7.12 8.97 -17.97
N LEU A 179 -7.04 8.32 -16.81
CA LEU A 179 -7.64 8.77 -15.55
C LEU A 179 -6.72 9.70 -14.74
N GLY A 180 -5.56 10.09 -15.29
CA GLY A 180 -4.60 10.98 -14.65
C GLY A 180 -3.66 10.29 -13.64
N VAL A 181 -3.58 8.97 -13.68
CA VAL A 181 -2.69 8.18 -12.82
C VAL A 181 -1.42 7.82 -13.57
N GLU A 182 -0.27 8.18 -13.02
CA GLU A 182 1.04 7.77 -13.53
C GLU A 182 1.23 6.26 -13.38
N VAL A 183 1.73 5.58 -14.42
CA VAL A 183 2.06 4.14 -14.34
C VAL A 183 3.57 3.95 -14.45
N ILE A 184 4.15 3.29 -13.43
CA ILE A 184 5.56 2.92 -13.40
C ILE A 184 5.65 1.39 -13.52
N ILE A 185 6.34 0.93 -14.56
CA ILE A 185 6.62 -0.48 -14.77
C ILE A 185 7.93 -0.82 -14.08
N ALA A 186 7.88 -1.75 -13.13
CA ALA A 186 9.06 -2.29 -12.46
C ALA A 186 9.70 -3.38 -13.33
N GLU A 187 10.99 -3.25 -13.60
CA GLU A 187 11.83 -4.14 -14.41
C GLU A 187 13.06 -4.65 -13.64
#